data_a8d295ff1816698e9806b4841a4a7ea9
#
_entry.id   a8d295ff1816698e9806b4841a4a7ea9
#
_cell.length_a   1.000
_cell.length_b   1.000
_cell.length_c   1.000
_cell.angle_alpha   90.00
_cell.angle_beta   90.00
_cell.angle_gamma   90.00
#
_symmetry.space_group_name_H-M   'P 1'
#
loop_
_entity.id
_entity.type
_entity.pdbx_description
1 polymer ?
#
loop_
_entity_poly.entity_id
_entity_poly.type
_entity_poly.pdbx_seq_one_letter_code
_entity_poly.pdbx_strand_id
1 'polypeptide(L)'
;MRKYKKYTHNTYKRMQRLLQNIVKQMKKLIRYVNKSPIWFKLTLFFMTILMLFLTANKMNPVHEGFTQEKKFVMKKGNDVYDTFYVSIYNDLVYDAIKNEYEVGEIINATHPTEHSVILDIGSGTGHHVSLLTDKGYSASGVDKSKAMVRQAKKNFPELDFKHGDVLETMLYPSQSFTHILSLYFTIYYIKN
;
A
#
# COMPACT_ATOMS: atom_id res chain seq x y z
N MET A 1 33.88 -11.78 54.05
CA MET A 1 33.42 -13.04 53.43
C MET A 1 32.37 -13.83 54.23
N ARG A 2 32.43 -13.97 55.58
CA ARG A 2 31.43 -14.73 56.36
C ARG A 2 29.99 -14.18 56.33
N LYS A 3 29.76 -12.86 56.28
CA LYS A 3 28.40 -12.26 56.20
C LYS A 3 27.66 -12.58 54.90
N TYR A 4 28.33 -12.56 53.74
CA TYR A 4 27.73 -12.88 52.45
C TYR A 4 27.27 -14.34 52.34
N LYS A 5 28.04 -15.29 52.83
CA LYS A 5 27.63 -16.72 52.85
C LYS A 5 26.39 -16.98 53.71
N LYS A 6 26.18 -16.22 54.79
CA LYS A 6 25.01 -16.36 55.66
C LYS A 6 23.74 -15.79 55.00
N TYR A 7 23.84 -14.71 54.21
CA TYR A 7 22.72 -14.12 53.46
C TYR A 7 22.24 -15.04 52.35
N THR A 8 23.14 -15.59 51.55
CA THR A 8 22.80 -16.51 50.45
C THR A 8 22.17 -17.81 50.98
N HIS A 9 22.63 -18.32 52.10
CA HIS A 9 22.08 -19.53 52.73
C HIS A 9 20.65 -19.32 53.25
N ASN A 10 20.36 -18.17 53.83
CA ASN A 10 19.02 -17.83 54.35
C ASN A 10 18.02 -17.61 53.23
N THR A 11 18.41 -16.93 52.15
CA THR A 11 17.58 -16.75 50.95
C THR A 11 17.27 -18.07 50.25
N TYR A 12 18.24 -18.95 50.15
CA TYR A 12 18.07 -20.29 49.62
C TYR A 12 17.07 -21.14 50.42
N LYS A 13 17.20 -21.17 51.76
CA LYS A 13 16.25 -21.86 52.66
C LYS A 13 14.83 -21.27 52.57
N ARG A 14 14.71 -19.93 52.44
CA ARG A 14 13.40 -19.28 52.26
C ARG A 14 12.75 -19.66 50.93
N MET A 15 13.52 -19.72 49.85
CA MET A 15 13.07 -20.15 48.56
C MET A 15 12.61 -21.60 48.51
N GLN A 16 13.37 -22.49 49.15
CA GLN A 16 12.98 -23.90 49.28
C GLN A 16 11.66 -24.07 50.06
N ARG A 17 11.47 -23.32 51.16
CA ARG A 17 10.19 -23.35 51.91
C ARG A 17 9.02 -22.84 51.08
N LEU A 18 9.22 -21.80 50.27
CA LEU A 18 8.20 -21.27 49.34
C LEU A 18 7.84 -22.33 48.31
N LEU A 19 8.83 -22.96 47.69
CA LEU A 19 8.61 -24.04 46.71
C LEU A 19 7.85 -25.21 47.29
N GLN A 20 8.23 -25.67 48.50
CA GLN A 20 7.52 -26.76 49.18
C GLN A 20 6.07 -26.40 49.50
N ASN A 21 5.79 -25.14 49.90
CA ASN A 21 4.44 -24.65 50.11
C ASN A 21 3.63 -24.65 48.82
N ILE A 22 4.20 -24.14 47.71
CA ILE A 22 3.56 -24.15 46.39
C ILE A 22 3.20 -25.57 45.96
N VAL A 23 4.16 -26.51 46.06
CA VAL A 23 3.91 -27.93 45.73
C VAL A 23 2.81 -28.54 46.62
N LYS A 24 2.77 -28.22 47.91
CA LYS A 24 1.70 -28.67 48.81
C LYS A 24 0.32 -28.12 48.40
N GLN A 25 0.22 -26.85 48.05
CA GLN A 25 -1.02 -26.24 47.56
C GLN A 25 -1.46 -26.83 46.21
N MET A 26 -0.54 -27.04 45.29
CA MET A 26 -0.84 -27.69 44.00
C MET A 26 -1.36 -29.12 44.21
N LYS A 27 -0.75 -29.93 45.07
CA LYS A 27 -1.26 -31.28 45.40
C LYS A 27 -2.66 -31.26 46.00
N LYS A 28 -3.02 -30.21 46.77
CA LYS A 28 -4.35 -30.04 47.34
C LYS A 28 -5.35 -29.67 46.24
N LEU A 29 -4.97 -28.78 45.33
CA LEU A 29 -5.81 -28.37 44.18
C LEU A 29 -6.07 -29.55 43.24
N ILE A 30 -5.04 -30.31 42.88
CA ILE A 30 -5.18 -31.51 42.03
C ILE A 30 -6.17 -32.51 42.66
N ARG A 31 -6.06 -32.75 43.99
CA ARG A 31 -7.00 -33.64 44.69
C ARG A 31 -8.44 -33.13 44.66
N TYR A 32 -8.63 -31.81 44.76
CA TYR A 32 -9.96 -31.18 44.65
C TYR A 32 -10.55 -31.37 43.22
N VAL A 33 -9.77 -31.07 42.21
CA VAL A 33 -10.19 -31.23 40.80
C VAL A 33 -10.50 -32.70 40.49
N ASN A 34 -9.68 -33.63 40.97
CA ASN A 34 -9.91 -35.06 40.73
C ASN A 34 -11.23 -35.59 41.35
N LYS A 35 -11.62 -35.03 42.51
CA LYS A 35 -12.88 -35.35 43.17
C LYS A 35 -14.10 -34.64 42.66
N SER A 36 -13.90 -33.61 41.81
CA SER A 36 -14.99 -32.80 41.27
C SER A 36 -15.75 -33.53 40.14
N PRO A 37 -17.04 -33.19 39.93
CA PRO A 37 -17.85 -33.79 38.86
C PRO A 37 -17.26 -33.54 37.51
N ILE A 38 -17.60 -34.38 36.51
CA ILE A 38 -17.07 -34.31 35.18
C ILE A 38 -17.34 -32.95 34.46
N TRP A 39 -18.52 -32.36 34.68
CA TRP A 39 -18.85 -31.06 34.12
C TRP A 39 -17.90 -29.95 34.60
N PHE A 40 -17.47 -29.97 35.86
CA PHE A 40 -16.49 -29.01 36.39
C PHE A 40 -15.10 -29.16 35.74
N LYS A 41 -14.69 -30.39 35.47
CA LYS A 41 -13.42 -30.67 34.75
C LYS A 41 -13.49 -30.18 33.32
N LEU A 42 -14.62 -30.36 32.64
CA LEU A 42 -14.84 -29.86 31.27
C LEU A 42 -14.87 -28.34 31.22
N THR A 43 -15.54 -27.66 32.16
CA THR A 43 -15.52 -26.19 32.21
C THR A 43 -14.10 -25.66 32.43
N LEU A 44 -13.34 -26.26 33.33
CA LEU A 44 -11.96 -25.86 33.58
C LEU A 44 -11.08 -26.07 32.33
N PHE A 45 -11.27 -27.17 31.63
CA PHE A 45 -10.56 -27.49 30.38
C PHE A 45 -10.89 -26.44 29.27
N PHE A 46 -12.16 -26.14 29.07
CA PHE A 46 -12.54 -25.12 28.08
C PHE A 46 -12.06 -23.71 28.45
N MET A 47 -12.09 -23.35 29.74
CA MET A 47 -11.54 -22.08 30.19
C MET A 47 -10.01 -21.98 29.96
N THR A 48 -9.26 -23.06 30.17
CA THR A 48 -7.83 -23.05 29.89
C THR A 48 -7.53 -22.93 28.40
N ILE A 49 -8.31 -23.61 27.52
CA ILE A 49 -8.19 -23.46 26.06
C ILE A 49 -8.53 -22.03 25.65
N LEU A 50 -9.62 -21.47 26.16
CA LEU A 50 -9.99 -20.08 25.86
C LEU A 50 -8.91 -19.10 26.29
N MET A 51 -8.34 -19.29 27.48
CA MET A 51 -7.25 -18.44 27.98
C MET A 51 -5.99 -18.55 27.10
N LEU A 52 -5.63 -19.77 26.67
CA LEU A 52 -4.52 -19.98 25.75
C LEU A 52 -4.78 -19.34 24.37
N PHE A 53 -5.98 -19.46 23.86
CA PHE A 53 -6.40 -18.82 22.61
C PHE A 53 -6.30 -17.28 22.68
N LEU A 54 -6.83 -16.69 23.76
CA LEU A 54 -6.78 -15.23 23.97
C LEU A 54 -5.34 -14.72 24.14
N THR A 55 -4.49 -15.48 24.83
CA THR A 55 -3.07 -15.13 25.00
C THR A 55 -2.30 -15.29 23.68
N ALA A 56 -2.55 -16.35 22.92
CA ALA A 56 -1.94 -16.57 21.62
C ALA A 56 -2.31 -15.45 20.62
N ASN A 57 -3.58 -15.06 20.58
CA ASN A 57 -4.03 -13.92 19.74
C ASN A 57 -3.41 -12.58 20.16
N LYS A 58 -3.17 -12.40 21.46
CA LYS A 58 -2.51 -11.19 21.96
C LYS A 58 -1.00 -11.18 21.67
N MET A 59 -0.36 -12.34 21.66
CA MET A 59 1.07 -12.49 21.37
C MET A 59 1.39 -12.49 19.87
N ASN A 60 0.45 -12.96 19.04
CA ASN A 60 0.52 -12.91 17.60
C ASN A 60 -0.65 -12.06 17.09
N PRO A 61 -0.61 -10.73 17.19
CA PRO A 61 -1.57 -9.91 16.50
C PRO A 61 -1.45 -10.26 15.01
N VAL A 62 -2.55 -10.66 14.39
CA VAL A 62 -2.62 -10.80 12.93
C VAL A 62 -2.28 -9.43 12.38
N HIS A 63 -1.03 -9.24 11.99
CA HIS A 63 -0.65 -8.11 11.17
C HIS A 63 -1.27 -8.36 9.80
N GLU A 64 -2.41 -7.74 9.56
CA GLU A 64 -2.86 -7.56 8.19
C GLU A 64 -1.69 -6.93 7.44
N GLY A 65 -1.26 -7.56 6.36
CA GLY A 65 0.04 -7.51 5.69
C GLY A 65 0.70 -6.18 5.35
N PHE A 66 0.43 -5.10 6.09
CA PHE A 66 1.08 -3.81 5.92
C PHE A 66 1.65 -3.32 7.24
N THR A 67 2.91 -3.65 7.52
CA THR A 67 3.70 -2.98 8.56
C THR A 67 4.09 -1.59 8.06
N GLN A 68 3.21 -0.61 8.24
CA GLN A 68 3.58 0.79 8.05
C GLN A 68 4.04 1.37 9.38
N GLU A 69 5.21 2.00 9.40
CA GLU A 69 5.70 2.76 10.57
C GLU A 69 4.71 3.88 10.97
N LYS A 70 3.96 4.41 9.98
CA LYS A 70 2.85 5.35 10.19
C LYS A 70 1.54 4.68 9.79
N LYS A 71 0.57 4.64 10.71
CA LYS A 71 -0.73 4.01 10.53
C LYS A 71 -1.51 4.53 9.31
N PHE A 72 -1.33 5.79 8.96
CA PHE A 72 -1.91 6.44 7.78
C PHE A 72 -0.96 7.51 7.25
N VAL A 73 -0.72 7.51 5.92
CA VAL A 73 -0.01 8.58 5.22
C VAL A 73 -1.04 9.29 4.34
N MET A 74 -1.40 10.51 4.72
CA MET A 74 -2.29 11.33 3.90
C MET A 74 -1.47 12.07 2.84
N LYS A 75 -1.77 11.82 1.56
CA LYS A 75 -1.19 12.53 0.43
C LYS A 75 -2.26 13.38 -0.23
N LYS A 76 -1.90 14.55 -0.74
CA LYS A 76 -2.81 15.50 -1.39
C LYS A 76 -2.19 16.06 -2.67
N GLY A 77 -3.04 16.39 -3.65
CA GLY A 77 -2.60 16.97 -4.90
C GLY A 77 -1.60 16.07 -5.63
N ASN A 78 -0.51 16.66 -6.12
CA ASN A 78 0.49 15.94 -6.91
C ASN A 78 1.27 14.86 -6.14
N ASP A 79 1.31 14.93 -4.79
CA ASP A 79 2.00 13.92 -3.97
C ASP A 79 1.31 12.55 -3.99
N VAL A 80 0.06 12.48 -4.45
CA VAL A 80 -0.67 11.23 -4.66
C VAL A 80 0.01 10.38 -5.72
N TYR A 81 0.50 10.99 -6.78
CA TYR A 81 1.11 10.31 -7.92
C TYR A 81 2.59 10.01 -7.70
N ASP A 82 2.89 9.35 -6.59
CA ASP A 82 4.25 8.90 -6.24
C ASP A 82 4.59 7.53 -6.85
N THR A 83 5.78 7.04 -6.55
CA THR A 83 6.28 5.76 -7.09
C THR A 83 5.42 4.56 -6.69
N PHE A 84 4.84 4.56 -5.47
CA PHE A 84 3.97 3.47 -5.03
C PHE A 84 2.67 3.47 -5.82
N TYR A 85 1.96 4.61 -5.87
CA TYR A 85 0.70 4.72 -6.61
C TYR A 85 0.87 4.39 -8.09
N VAL A 86 1.96 4.88 -8.71
CA VAL A 86 2.26 4.60 -10.12
C VAL A 86 2.53 3.12 -10.38
N SER A 87 3.11 2.39 -9.39
CA SER A 87 3.38 0.95 -9.55
C SER A 87 2.11 0.09 -9.66
N ILE A 88 0.98 0.58 -9.12
CA ILE A 88 -0.31 -0.11 -9.14
C ILE A 88 -1.34 0.60 -10.04
N TYR A 89 -0.97 1.73 -10.65
CA TYR A 89 -1.88 2.60 -11.39
C TYR A 89 -2.55 1.87 -12.55
N ASN A 90 -1.78 1.12 -13.32
CA ASN A 90 -2.34 0.40 -14.47
C ASN A 90 -3.34 -0.68 -14.04
N ASP A 91 -3.09 -1.38 -12.93
CA ASP A 91 -4.01 -2.39 -12.41
C ASP A 91 -5.33 -1.79 -11.87
N LEU A 92 -5.29 -0.51 -11.44
CA LEU A 92 -6.44 0.18 -10.87
C LEU A 92 -7.26 0.96 -11.91
N VAL A 93 -6.62 1.51 -12.94
CA VAL A 93 -7.21 2.56 -13.78
C VAL A 93 -7.20 2.19 -15.26
N TYR A 94 -6.19 1.46 -15.73
CA TYR A 94 -6.05 1.11 -17.13
C TYR A 94 -7.00 -0.03 -17.51
N ASP A 95 -7.78 0.20 -18.59
CA ASP A 95 -8.58 -0.79 -19.27
C ASP A 95 -8.37 -0.63 -20.77
N ALA A 96 -7.98 -1.70 -21.45
CA ALA A 96 -7.63 -1.65 -22.88
C ALA A 96 -8.85 -1.34 -23.76
N ILE A 97 -10.04 -1.87 -23.43
CA ILE A 97 -11.28 -1.64 -24.20
C ILE A 97 -11.70 -0.18 -24.04
N LYS A 98 -11.65 0.33 -22.81
CA LYS A 98 -11.93 1.73 -22.51
C LYS A 98 -10.97 2.68 -23.25
N ASN A 99 -9.67 2.37 -23.22
CA ASN A 99 -8.64 3.16 -23.91
C ASN A 99 -8.87 3.21 -25.44
N GLU A 100 -9.21 2.07 -26.04
CA GLU A 100 -9.54 1.98 -27.46
C GLU A 100 -10.80 2.81 -27.80
N TYR A 101 -11.83 2.72 -26.97
CA TYR A 101 -13.05 3.51 -27.13
C TYR A 101 -12.77 5.01 -27.02
N GLU A 102 -12.04 5.45 -26.01
CA GLU A 102 -11.71 6.86 -25.78
C GLU A 102 -10.90 7.46 -26.94
N VAL A 103 -9.87 6.74 -27.39
CA VAL A 103 -9.07 7.18 -28.54
C VAL A 103 -9.92 7.20 -29.81
N GLY A 104 -10.84 6.24 -30.00
CA GLY A 104 -11.81 6.26 -31.11
C GLY A 104 -12.68 7.50 -31.05
N GLU A 105 -13.24 7.87 -29.93
CA GLU A 105 -14.05 9.09 -29.76
C GLU A 105 -13.25 10.38 -30.00
N ILE A 106 -11.97 10.41 -29.52
CA ILE A 106 -11.10 11.55 -29.82
C ILE A 106 -10.91 11.74 -31.33
N ILE A 107 -10.62 10.67 -32.06
CA ILE A 107 -10.43 10.71 -33.51
C ILE A 107 -11.73 11.14 -34.22
N ASN A 108 -12.86 10.56 -33.78
CA ASN A 108 -14.18 10.90 -34.37
C ASN A 108 -14.58 12.34 -34.10
N ALA A 109 -14.25 12.89 -32.94
CA ALA A 109 -14.62 14.27 -32.59
C ALA A 109 -13.70 15.33 -33.18
N THR A 110 -12.40 15.02 -33.32
CA THR A 110 -11.39 16.03 -33.69
C THR A 110 -10.87 15.90 -35.14
N HIS A 111 -11.16 14.78 -35.79
CA HIS A 111 -10.78 14.48 -37.18
C HIS A 111 -9.30 14.75 -37.48
N PRO A 112 -8.34 14.19 -36.69
CA PRO A 112 -6.94 14.39 -36.96
C PRO A 112 -6.52 13.78 -38.30
N THR A 113 -5.54 14.39 -38.93
CA THR A 113 -4.94 13.94 -40.20
C THR A 113 -3.54 13.37 -39.95
N GLU A 114 -2.90 12.81 -40.98
CA GLU A 114 -1.51 12.34 -40.90
C GLU A 114 -0.49 13.44 -40.54
N HIS A 115 -0.86 14.71 -40.75
CA HIS A 115 -0.03 15.87 -40.36
C HIS A 115 -0.36 16.43 -38.99
N SER A 116 -1.29 15.80 -38.26
CA SER A 116 -1.67 16.26 -36.93
C SER A 116 -0.58 15.92 -35.91
N VAL A 117 -0.29 16.90 -35.06
CA VAL A 117 0.63 16.75 -33.92
C VAL A 117 -0.19 16.89 -32.64
N ILE A 118 -0.25 15.83 -31.85
CA ILE A 118 -1.16 15.70 -30.71
C ILE A 118 -0.35 15.74 -29.40
N LEU A 119 -0.79 16.58 -28.46
CA LEU A 119 -0.25 16.58 -27.09
C LEU A 119 -1.31 16.08 -26.11
N ASP A 120 -0.96 15.07 -25.32
CA ASP A 120 -1.76 14.61 -24.18
C ASP A 120 -1.24 15.24 -22.88
N ILE A 121 -2.06 16.11 -22.26
CA ILE A 121 -1.76 16.79 -20.99
C ILE A 121 -2.25 15.92 -19.84
N GLY A 122 -1.34 15.58 -18.91
CA GLY A 122 -1.60 14.61 -17.85
C GLY A 122 -1.60 13.20 -18.38
N SER A 123 -0.63 12.90 -19.27
CA SER A 123 -0.56 11.62 -20.02
C SER A 123 -0.38 10.38 -19.14
N GLY A 124 -0.11 10.55 -17.85
CA GLY A 124 0.03 9.46 -16.89
C GLY A 124 1.08 8.43 -17.31
N THR A 125 0.67 7.16 -17.44
CA THR A 125 1.54 6.04 -17.85
C THR A 125 1.64 5.84 -19.37
N GLY A 126 1.05 6.74 -20.19
CA GLY A 126 1.34 6.89 -21.61
C GLY A 126 0.45 6.09 -22.57
N HIS A 127 -0.57 5.39 -22.11
CA HIS A 127 -1.36 4.48 -22.94
C HIS A 127 -2.14 5.17 -24.07
N HIS A 128 -2.69 6.38 -23.85
CA HIS A 128 -3.38 7.14 -24.92
C HIS A 128 -2.40 7.58 -26.00
N VAL A 129 -1.21 8.06 -25.59
CA VAL A 129 -0.15 8.47 -26.52
C VAL A 129 0.30 7.28 -27.37
N SER A 130 0.50 6.10 -26.74
CA SER A 130 0.86 4.88 -27.47
C SER A 130 -0.20 4.51 -28.50
N LEU A 131 -1.46 4.43 -28.09
CA LEU A 131 -2.54 4.02 -29.00
C LEU A 131 -2.77 5.03 -30.14
N LEU A 132 -2.64 6.34 -29.89
CA LEU A 132 -2.67 7.36 -30.96
C LEU A 132 -1.53 7.17 -31.97
N THR A 133 -0.33 6.85 -31.46
CA THR A 133 0.84 6.57 -32.33
C THR A 133 0.64 5.29 -33.13
N ASP A 134 0.09 4.22 -32.54
CA ASP A 134 -0.23 2.96 -33.21
C ASP A 134 -1.27 3.16 -34.33
N LYS A 135 -2.16 4.15 -34.18
CA LYS A 135 -3.14 4.55 -35.22
C LYS A 135 -2.53 5.50 -36.30
N GLY A 136 -1.22 5.80 -36.20
CA GLY A 136 -0.47 6.55 -37.21
C GLY A 136 -0.37 8.04 -36.97
N TYR A 137 -0.78 8.56 -35.81
CA TYR A 137 -0.67 9.99 -35.49
C TYR A 137 0.65 10.31 -34.78
N SER A 138 1.17 11.53 -34.96
CA SER A 138 2.26 12.06 -34.18
C SER A 138 1.74 12.49 -32.80
N ALA A 139 2.01 11.71 -31.78
CA ALA A 139 1.52 11.99 -30.43
C ALA A 139 2.67 12.04 -29.41
N SER A 140 2.54 12.91 -28.43
CA SER A 140 3.46 13.06 -27.30
C SER A 140 2.71 13.31 -26.00
N GLY A 141 3.34 13.06 -24.86
CA GLY A 141 2.72 13.25 -23.55
C GLY A 141 3.49 14.18 -22.63
N VAL A 142 2.76 14.89 -21.77
CA VAL A 142 3.34 15.66 -20.67
C VAL A 142 2.62 15.34 -19.38
N ASP A 143 3.38 15.14 -18.30
CA ASP A 143 2.81 14.94 -16.97
C ASP A 143 3.64 15.66 -15.92
N LYS A 144 2.96 16.22 -14.92
CA LYS A 144 3.55 16.92 -13.78
C LYS A 144 4.20 15.95 -12.78
N SER A 145 3.79 14.67 -12.77
CA SER A 145 4.38 13.64 -11.92
C SER A 145 5.61 13.02 -12.60
N LYS A 146 6.76 13.25 -12.00
CA LYS A 146 8.01 12.60 -12.43
C LYS A 146 7.93 11.06 -12.40
N ALA A 147 7.12 10.49 -11.48
CA ALA A 147 6.93 9.05 -11.38
C ALA A 147 6.10 8.52 -12.56
N MET A 148 5.03 9.21 -12.96
CA MET A 148 4.22 8.89 -14.15
C MET A 148 5.06 8.92 -15.43
N VAL A 149 5.81 9.99 -15.65
CA VAL A 149 6.69 10.12 -16.84
C VAL A 149 7.74 9.00 -16.88
N ARG A 150 8.33 8.65 -15.75
CA ARG A 150 9.28 7.51 -15.71
C ARG A 150 8.61 6.19 -16.09
N GLN A 151 7.38 5.98 -15.63
CA GLN A 151 6.63 4.78 -15.97
C GLN A 151 6.22 4.78 -17.46
N ALA A 152 5.75 5.92 -17.99
CA ALA A 152 5.43 6.05 -19.42
C ALA A 152 6.64 5.72 -20.32
N LYS A 153 7.82 6.27 -20.00
CA LYS A 153 9.07 5.96 -20.72
C LYS A 153 9.54 4.51 -20.56
N LYS A 154 9.17 3.85 -19.46
CA LYS A 154 9.43 2.42 -19.28
C LYS A 154 8.47 1.56 -20.11
N ASN A 155 7.20 1.95 -20.20
CA ASN A 155 6.18 1.25 -20.96
C ASN A 155 6.43 1.41 -22.47
N PHE A 156 6.81 2.62 -22.91
CA PHE A 156 6.91 3.04 -24.31
C PHE A 156 8.19 3.87 -24.52
N PRO A 157 9.36 3.23 -24.54
CA PRO A 157 10.66 3.91 -24.55
C PRO A 157 10.93 4.73 -25.84
N GLU A 158 10.26 4.41 -26.93
CA GLU A 158 10.37 5.08 -28.24
C GLU A 158 9.49 6.33 -28.37
N LEU A 159 8.55 6.56 -27.42
CA LEU A 159 7.63 7.69 -27.47
C LEU A 159 8.13 8.88 -26.64
N ASP A 160 7.70 10.08 -27.03
CA ASP A 160 8.11 11.32 -26.34
C ASP A 160 7.20 11.64 -25.16
N PHE A 161 7.76 11.59 -23.97
CA PHE A 161 7.12 11.99 -22.73
C PHE A 161 7.97 13.01 -21.99
N LYS A 162 7.40 14.17 -21.68
CA LYS A 162 8.07 15.22 -20.91
C LYS A 162 7.52 15.33 -19.50
N HIS A 163 8.42 15.51 -18.55
CA HIS A 163 8.08 15.92 -17.19
C HIS A 163 8.00 17.46 -17.14
N GLY A 164 6.85 18.01 -16.74
CA GLY A 164 6.69 19.44 -16.63
C GLY A 164 5.26 19.86 -16.32
N ASP A 165 5.11 21.11 -15.93
CA ASP A 165 3.82 21.76 -15.75
C ASP A 165 3.46 22.49 -17.06
N VAL A 166 2.31 22.16 -17.67
CA VAL A 166 1.86 22.80 -18.92
C VAL A 166 1.57 24.28 -18.76
N LEU A 167 1.43 24.78 -17.54
CA LEU A 167 1.31 26.22 -17.26
C LEU A 167 2.65 26.96 -17.37
N GLU A 168 3.78 26.23 -17.46
CA GLU A 168 5.08 26.82 -17.70
C GLU A 168 5.23 27.19 -19.18
N THR A 169 5.24 28.48 -19.48
CA THR A 169 5.21 29.02 -20.84
C THR A 169 6.39 28.63 -21.74
N MET A 170 7.48 28.14 -21.15
CA MET A 170 8.70 27.74 -21.87
C MET A 170 8.80 26.24 -22.18
N LEU A 171 7.78 25.46 -21.81
CA LEU A 171 7.82 24.00 -21.96
C LEU A 171 7.79 23.56 -23.43
N TYR A 172 7.02 24.26 -24.25
CA TYR A 172 6.91 24.04 -25.69
C TYR A 172 6.94 25.37 -26.48
N PRO A 173 7.49 25.37 -27.68
CA PRO A 173 7.34 26.53 -28.59
C PRO A 173 5.89 26.81 -28.90
N SER A 174 5.58 28.06 -29.24
CA SER A 174 4.25 28.44 -29.67
C SER A 174 3.84 27.67 -30.96
N GLN A 175 2.57 27.28 -31.05
CA GLN A 175 1.99 26.58 -32.21
C GLN A 175 2.64 25.20 -32.52
N SER A 176 3.18 24.52 -31.50
CA SER A 176 3.78 23.19 -31.67
C SER A 176 2.79 22.06 -31.90
N PHE A 177 1.52 22.24 -31.53
CA PHE A 177 0.51 21.19 -31.58
C PHE A 177 -0.73 21.65 -32.37
N THR A 178 -1.31 20.71 -33.09
CA THR A 178 -2.60 20.89 -33.76
C THR A 178 -3.77 20.48 -32.87
N HIS A 179 -3.55 19.51 -31.99
CA HIS A 179 -4.55 18.98 -31.08
C HIS A 179 -3.94 18.90 -29.67
N ILE A 180 -4.75 19.26 -28.70
CA ILE A 180 -4.39 19.15 -27.27
C ILE A 180 -5.48 18.35 -26.58
N LEU A 181 -5.08 17.29 -25.88
CA LEU A 181 -5.96 16.44 -25.07
C LEU A 181 -5.76 16.75 -23.60
N SER A 182 -6.85 16.71 -22.84
CA SER A 182 -6.83 16.74 -21.38
C SER A 182 -7.91 15.79 -20.90
N LEU A 183 -7.51 14.58 -20.56
CA LEU A 183 -8.43 13.49 -20.26
C LEU A 183 -8.60 13.31 -18.75
N TYR A 184 -9.68 12.66 -18.35
CA TYR A 184 -10.05 12.37 -16.98
C TYR A 184 -10.07 13.61 -16.06
N PHE A 185 -9.38 13.49 -14.92
CA PHE A 185 -9.37 14.54 -13.90
C PHE A 185 -8.23 15.56 -14.05
N THR A 186 -7.46 15.50 -15.11
CA THR A 186 -6.28 16.37 -15.32
C THR A 186 -6.63 17.85 -15.16
N ILE A 187 -7.77 18.28 -15.69
CA ILE A 187 -8.23 19.68 -15.62
C ILE A 187 -8.43 20.17 -14.19
N TYR A 188 -8.77 19.31 -13.25
CA TYR A 188 -8.97 19.67 -11.84
C TYR A 188 -7.65 19.92 -11.08
N TYR A 189 -6.53 19.49 -11.64
CA TYR A 189 -5.19 19.72 -11.07
C TYR A 189 -4.53 20.99 -11.63
N ILE A 190 -5.12 21.60 -12.67
CA ILE A 190 -4.68 22.88 -13.23
C ILE A 190 -5.24 23.97 -12.32
N LYS A 191 -4.40 24.54 -11.46
CA LYS A 191 -4.78 25.63 -10.55
C LYS A 191 -4.14 26.92 -11.03
N ASN A 192 -4.94 27.98 -11.04
CA ASN A 192 -4.46 29.35 -11.24
C ASN A 192 -3.68 29.84 -10.01
#